data_c333e9ed3a576792dd79964c4b83e546
#
_entry.id   c333e9ed3a576792dd79964c4b83e546
#
_cell.length_a   1.000
_cell.length_b   1.000
_cell.length_c   1.000
_cell.angle_alpha   90.00
_cell.angle_beta   90.00
_cell.angle_gamma   90.00
#
_symmetry.space_group_name_H-M   'P 1'
#
loop_
_entity.id
_entity.type
_entity.pdbx_description
1 polymer ?
#
loop_
_entity_poly.entity_id
_entity_poly.type
_entity_poly.pdbx_seq_one_letter_code
_entity_poly.pdbx_strand_id
1 'polypeptide(L)'
;MLGAMAEEKMMLMLAVLCIILSALINQYVEKGLTVRKLGILVGLLLGFVVVINLVDRLAPDMLNILFNKKNFMDYATATFDEGYRIPRVGSFQVINNLFLRTPIKEWFGLGIGNCDTSTFSFFQSDFYRAYGDYNYRWFTNQWTYLECGIIGFGLYVFFFVTLIITLLAKLKRYSNASRPYMTTSAIFAVAMIFLMWHSSAIRVDTAYIIYFGMAIGFVAMQYDSNEIKEDC
;
A
#
# COMPACT_ATOMS: atom_id res chain seq x y z
N MET A 1 -7.27 0.04 -21.09
CA MET A 1 -7.13 -1.43 -20.94
C MET A 1 -5.80 -1.84 -20.31
N LEU A 2 -4.65 -1.38 -20.78
CA LEU A 2 -3.33 -1.70 -20.20
C LEU A 2 -3.16 -1.29 -18.71
N GLY A 3 -3.78 -0.21 -18.25
CA GLY A 3 -3.74 0.22 -16.86
C GLY A 3 -4.42 -0.73 -15.88
N ALA A 4 -5.61 -1.22 -16.23
CA ALA A 4 -6.35 -2.18 -15.42
C ALA A 4 -5.58 -3.52 -15.27
N MET A 5 -4.95 -3.99 -16.36
CA MET A 5 -4.11 -5.19 -16.31
C MET A 5 -2.86 -5.02 -15.45
N ALA A 6 -2.34 -3.80 -15.30
CA ALA A 6 -1.20 -3.53 -14.42
C ALA A 6 -1.59 -3.58 -12.92
N GLU A 7 -2.81 -3.18 -12.59
CA GLU A 7 -3.33 -3.25 -11.21
C GLU A 7 -3.52 -4.71 -10.76
N GLU A 8 -4.01 -5.58 -11.63
CA GLU A 8 -4.16 -7.01 -11.33
C GLU A 8 -2.83 -7.70 -11.03
N LYS A 9 -1.74 -7.31 -11.72
CA LYS A 9 -0.38 -7.86 -11.50
C LYS A 9 0.15 -7.59 -10.10
N MET A 10 -0.07 -6.38 -9.60
CA MET A 10 0.40 -6.00 -8.26
C MET A 10 -0.43 -6.65 -7.16
N MET A 11 -1.71 -6.92 -7.39
CA MET A 11 -2.53 -7.69 -6.44
C MET A 11 -1.98 -9.09 -6.22
N LEU A 12 -1.46 -9.72 -7.27
CA LEU A 12 -0.81 -11.04 -7.17
C LEU A 12 0.49 -10.95 -6.33
N MET A 13 1.34 -9.96 -6.57
CA MET A 13 2.57 -9.74 -5.78
C MET A 13 2.23 -9.43 -4.33
N LEU A 14 1.19 -8.64 -4.09
CA LEU A 14 0.72 -8.31 -2.75
C LEU A 14 0.21 -9.55 -2.00
N ALA A 15 -0.53 -10.44 -2.67
CA ALA A 15 -0.99 -11.69 -2.09
C ALA A 15 0.18 -12.56 -1.60
N VAL A 16 1.25 -12.68 -2.42
CA VAL A 16 2.47 -13.40 -2.01
C VAL A 16 3.14 -12.74 -0.83
N LEU A 17 3.28 -11.43 -0.86
CA LEU A 17 3.86 -10.66 0.25
C LEU A 17 3.06 -10.92 1.54
N CYS A 18 1.73 -10.91 1.50
CA CYS A 18 0.87 -11.19 2.64
C CYS A 18 1.08 -12.62 3.19
N ILE A 19 1.23 -13.61 2.31
CA ILE A 19 1.50 -15.00 2.69
C ILE A 19 2.86 -15.12 3.39
N ILE A 20 3.91 -14.52 2.82
CA ILE A 20 5.25 -14.52 3.41
C ILE A 20 5.24 -13.81 4.77
N LEU A 21 4.64 -12.64 4.86
CA LEU A 21 4.53 -11.89 6.11
C LEU A 21 3.76 -12.68 7.19
N SER A 22 2.65 -13.33 6.82
CA SER A 22 1.89 -14.18 7.73
C SER A 22 2.74 -15.31 8.28
N ALA A 23 3.52 -15.99 7.43
CA ALA A 23 4.42 -17.05 7.84
C ALA A 23 5.53 -16.53 8.78
N LEU A 24 6.14 -15.39 8.47
CA LEU A 24 7.20 -14.77 9.29
C LEU A 24 6.67 -14.32 10.66
N ILE A 25 5.50 -13.68 10.70
CA ILE A 25 4.88 -13.24 11.96
C ILE A 25 4.51 -14.45 12.83
N ASN A 26 3.92 -15.50 12.25
CA ASN A 26 3.61 -16.72 12.99
C ASN A 26 4.86 -17.39 13.54
N GLN A 27 5.96 -17.43 12.78
CA GLN A 27 7.25 -17.93 13.26
C GLN A 27 7.79 -17.10 14.43
N TYR A 28 7.68 -15.77 14.34
CA TYR A 28 8.08 -14.87 15.42
C TYR A 28 7.32 -15.10 16.72
N VAL A 29 6.03 -15.41 16.64
CA VAL A 29 5.16 -15.63 17.81
C VAL A 29 5.41 -16.99 18.46
N GLU A 30 5.50 -18.04 17.69
CA GLU A 30 5.44 -19.43 18.18
C GLU A 30 6.81 -20.10 18.37
N LYS A 31 7.91 -19.36 18.23
CA LYS A 31 9.29 -19.85 18.42
C LYS A 31 9.62 -21.19 17.75
N GLY A 32 9.07 -21.48 16.58
CA GLY A 32 9.45 -22.67 15.83
C GLY A 32 8.60 -22.94 14.58
N LEU A 33 9.29 -23.30 13.50
CA LEU A 33 8.68 -23.90 12.31
C LEU A 33 8.34 -25.35 12.60
N THR A 34 7.06 -25.65 12.81
CA THR A 34 6.59 -27.03 12.82
C THR A 34 6.59 -27.56 11.38
N VAL A 35 6.92 -28.83 11.18
CA VAL A 35 6.92 -29.49 9.85
C VAL A 35 5.60 -29.25 9.09
N ARG A 36 4.48 -29.27 9.83
CA ARG A 36 3.15 -28.98 9.25
C ARG A 36 3.06 -27.55 8.68
N LYS A 37 3.62 -26.53 9.36
CA LYS A 37 3.62 -25.14 8.90
C LYS A 37 4.55 -24.92 7.71
N LEU A 38 5.71 -25.58 7.74
CA LEU A 38 6.62 -25.60 6.60
C LEU A 38 5.94 -26.23 5.37
N GLY A 39 5.20 -27.33 5.57
CA GLY A 39 4.41 -27.96 4.49
C GLY A 39 3.35 -27.04 3.92
N ILE A 40 2.62 -26.29 4.76
CA ILE A 40 1.64 -25.29 4.30
C ILE A 40 2.32 -24.16 3.51
N LEU A 41 3.44 -23.61 4.00
CA LEU A 41 4.19 -22.57 3.32
C LEU A 41 4.69 -23.05 1.94
N VAL A 42 5.27 -24.24 1.88
CA VAL A 42 5.73 -24.85 0.63
C VAL A 42 4.54 -25.08 -0.32
N GLY A 43 3.41 -25.59 0.19
CA GLY A 43 2.20 -25.78 -0.59
C GLY A 43 1.65 -24.47 -1.18
N LEU A 44 1.66 -23.39 -0.40
CA LEU A 44 1.25 -22.06 -0.86
C LEU A 44 2.21 -21.51 -1.92
N LEU A 45 3.53 -21.68 -1.75
CA LEU A 45 4.53 -21.27 -2.73
C LEU A 45 4.41 -22.08 -4.04
N LEU A 46 4.17 -23.40 -3.94
CA LEU A 46 3.92 -24.24 -5.12
C LEU A 46 2.62 -23.83 -5.83
N GLY A 47 1.54 -23.60 -5.07
CA GLY A 47 0.30 -23.09 -5.60
C GLY A 47 0.49 -21.76 -6.33
N PHE A 48 1.31 -20.86 -5.77
CA PHE A 48 1.67 -19.60 -6.40
C PHE A 48 2.44 -19.81 -7.72
N VAL A 49 3.41 -20.72 -7.75
CA VAL A 49 4.14 -21.08 -8.99
C VAL A 49 3.18 -21.62 -10.06
N VAL A 50 2.19 -22.45 -9.66
CA VAL A 50 1.16 -22.94 -10.58
C VAL A 50 0.31 -21.79 -11.14
N VAL A 51 -0.10 -20.83 -10.27
CA VAL A 51 -0.86 -19.64 -10.69
C VAL A 51 -0.04 -18.78 -11.65
N ILE A 52 1.25 -18.55 -11.35
CA ILE A 52 2.16 -17.82 -12.26
C ILE A 52 2.22 -18.50 -13.63
N ASN A 53 2.44 -19.82 -13.68
CA ASN A 53 2.51 -20.54 -14.94
C ASN A 53 1.19 -20.51 -15.72
N LEU A 54 0.05 -20.51 -15.01
CA LEU A 54 -1.26 -20.39 -15.63
C LEU A 54 -1.44 -18.98 -16.24
N VAL A 55 -1.07 -17.95 -15.50
CA VAL A 55 -1.11 -16.55 -15.95
C VAL A 55 -0.19 -16.34 -17.14
N ASP A 56 1.02 -16.94 -17.14
CA ASP A 56 1.96 -16.86 -18.27
C ASP A 56 1.38 -17.45 -19.55
N ARG A 57 0.65 -18.56 -19.44
CA ARG A 57 -0.04 -19.18 -20.58
C ARG A 57 -1.21 -18.35 -21.10
N LEU A 58 -1.94 -17.67 -20.21
CA LEU A 58 -3.12 -16.88 -20.57
C LEU A 58 -2.77 -15.46 -21.02
N ALA A 59 -1.64 -14.91 -20.52
CA ALA A 59 -1.18 -13.56 -20.81
C ALA A 59 0.37 -13.48 -20.78
N PRO A 60 1.06 -14.00 -21.81
CA PRO A 60 2.53 -14.15 -21.83
C PRO A 60 3.29 -12.82 -21.65
N ASP A 61 2.76 -11.71 -22.15
CA ASP A 61 3.38 -10.39 -22.01
C ASP A 61 3.35 -9.86 -20.56
N MET A 62 2.52 -10.44 -19.72
CA MET A 62 2.32 -10.02 -18.34
C MET A 62 3.56 -10.30 -17.48
N LEU A 63 4.18 -11.46 -17.59
CA LEU A 63 5.33 -11.86 -16.78
C LEU A 63 6.64 -11.24 -17.29
N ASN A 64 6.74 -10.98 -18.59
CA ASN A 64 7.91 -10.31 -19.17
C ASN A 64 8.14 -8.90 -18.58
N ILE A 65 7.08 -8.18 -18.22
CA ILE A 65 7.22 -6.87 -17.58
C ILE A 65 7.75 -7.00 -16.14
N LEU A 66 7.33 -8.03 -15.40
CA LEU A 66 7.71 -8.19 -13.98
C LEU A 66 9.12 -8.79 -13.79
N PHE A 67 9.50 -9.77 -14.62
CA PHE A 67 10.74 -10.52 -14.44
C PHE A 67 11.89 -10.01 -15.30
N ASN A 68 11.63 -9.22 -16.33
CA ASN A 68 12.68 -8.56 -17.11
C ASN A 68 13.01 -7.20 -16.52
N LYS A 69 14.21 -7.07 -15.93
CA LYS A 69 14.66 -5.83 -15.28
C LYS A 69 14.57 -4.62 -16.19
N LYS A 70 14.85 -4.76 -17.49
CA LYS A 70 14.76 -3.67 -18.46
C LYS A 70 13.30 -3.24 -18.64
N ASN A 71 12.41 -4.18 -18.94
CA ASN A 71 10.99 -3.91 -19.12
C ASN A 71 10.33 -3.33 -17.85
N PHE A 72 10.74 -3.81 -16.67
CA PHE A 72 10.32 -3.27 -15.39
C PHE A 72 10.79 -1.82 -15.17
N MET A 73 12.07 -1.56 -15.46
CA MET A 73 12.62 -0.19 -15.35
C MET A 73 11.97 0.74 -16.38
N ASP A 74 11.82 0.32 -17.62
CA ASP A 74 11.14 1.09 -18.65
C ASP A 74 9.69 1.41 -18.23
N TYR A 75 8.97 0.44 -17.66
CA TYR A 75 7.62 0.64 -17.12
C TYR A 75 7.60 1.61 -15.90
N ALA A 76 8.59 1.49 -15.01
CA ALA A 76 8.67 2.29 -13.79
C ALA A 76 9.12 3.75 -14.06
N THR A 77 9.97 3.93 -15.09
CA THR A 77 10.53 5.24 -15.47
C THR A 77 9.87 5.85 -16.70
N ALA A 78 8.99 5.09 -17.39
CA ALA A 78 8.36 5.56 -18.62
C ALA A 78 7.58 6.86 -18.36
N THR A 79 8.18 7.93 -18.80
CA THR A 79 7.46 9.14 -19.20
C THR A 79 6.86 8.79 -20.55
N PHE A 80 5.60 8.37 -20.58
CA PHE A 80 4.91 8.17 -21.84
C PHE A 80 4.88 9.51 -22.59
N ASP A 81 5.12 9.48 -23.89
CA ASP A 81 5.28 10.64 -24.78
C ASP A 81 4.09 11.63 -24.84
N GLU A 82 3.02 11.37 -24.12
CA GLU A 82 1.87 12.25 -23.97
C GLU A 82 2.00 13.09 -22.68
N GLY A 83 2.73 14.16 -22.73
CA GLY A 83 2.99 15.32 -21.86
C GLY A 83 2.39 15.48 -20.44
N TYR A 84 1.50 14.59 -19.99
CA TYR A 84 0.72 14.72 -18.73
C TYR A 84 0.97 13.58 -17.72
N ARG A 85 2.08 12.85 -17.85
CA ARG A 85 2.34 11.70 -16.96
C ARG A 85 3.56 11.91 -16.08
N ILE A 86 3.36 11.63 -14.79
CA ILE A 86 4.40 11.62 -13.78
C ILE A 86 4.86 10.17 -13.62
N PRO A 87 6.18 9.87 -13.73
CA PRO A 87 6.69 8.52 -13.57
C PRO A 87 6.49 8.02 -12.14
N ARG A 88 6.41 6.70 -11.92
CA ARG A 88 6.31 6.14 -10.57
C ARG A 88 7.61 6.31 -9.79
N VAL A 89 8.74 6.05 -10.46
CA VAL A 89 10.08 6.23 -9.87
C VAL A 89 10.55 7.65 -10.16
N GLY A 90 11.06 8.34 -9.14
CA GLY A 90 11.47 9.75 -9.25
C GLY A 90 10.30 10.74 -9.27
N SER A 91 9.07 10.30 -9.00
CA SER A 91 7.87 11.13 -9.02
C SER A 91 7.98 12.41 -8.18
N PHE A 92 8.58 12.33 -6.99
CA PHE A 92 8.72 13.48 -6.09
C PHE A 92 9.64 14.56 -6.69
N GLN A 93 10.72 14.16 -7.35
CA GLN A 93 11.60 15.11 -8.04
C GLN A 93 10.87 15.82 -9.19
N VAL A 94 10.06 15.07 -9.96
CA VAL A 94 9.25 15.64 -11.04
C VAL A 94 8.19 16.60 -10.48
N ILE A 95 7.50 16.20 -9.40
CA ILE A 95 6.51 17.05 -8.72
C ILE A 95 7.14 18.33 -8.18
N ASN A 96 8.32 18.26 -7.56
CA ASN A 96 9.03 19.45 -7.09
C ASN A 96 9.35 20.41 -8.23
N ASN A 97 9.91 19.89 -9.31
CA ASN A 97 10.32 20.69 -10.45
C ASN A 97 9.14 21.32 -11.20
N LEU A 98 8.03 20.59 -11.34
CA LEU A 98 6.88 21.07 -12.11
C LEU A 98 5.92 21.91 -11.27
N PHE A 99 5.60 21.51 -10.05
CA PHE A 99 4.45 22.04 -9.31
C PHE A 99 4.84 22.78 -8.04
N LEU A 100 5.75 22.25 -7.23
CA LEU A 100 6.03 22.83 -5.92
C LEU A 100 7.00 24.01 -6.00
N ARG A 101 8.06 23.92 -6.78
CA ARG A 101 9.02 24.97 -7.18
C ARG A 101 9.60 25.86 -6.06
N THR A 102 9.12 25.77 -4.84
CA THR A 102 9.58 26.58 -3.69
C THR A 102 9.78 25.67 -2.48
N PRO A 103 10.81 25.91 -1.64
CA PRO A 103 11.06 25.07 -0.46
C PRO A 103 9.84 24.93 0.47
N ILE A 104 9.09 26.01 0.68
CA ILE A 104 7.89 25.98 1.54
C ILE A 104 6.86 24.99 1.00
N LYS A 105 6.61 24.99 -0.31
CA LYS A 105 5.68 24.04 -0.94
C LYS A 105 6.23 22.61 -0.94
N GLU A 106 7.54 22.42 -1.06
CA GLU A 106 8.14 21.10 -0.94
C GLU A 106 7.94 20.50 0.46
N TRP A 107 8.02 21.34 1.51
CA TRP A 107 7.80 20.91 2.89
C TRP A 107 6.34 20.68 3.23
N PHE A 108 5.43 21.55 2.81
CA PHE A 108 4.03 21.57 3.25
C PHE A 108 3.02 21.24 2.15
N GLY A 109 3.43 21.13 0.89
CA GLY A 109 2.56 20.87 -0.25
C GLY A 109 1.74 22.09 -0.69
N LEU A 110 0.73 21.82 -1.49
CA LEU A 110 -0.22 22.82 -2.00
C LEU A 110 -1.45 23.02 -1.09
N GLY A 111 -1.59 22.20 -0.04
CA GLY A 111 -2.73 22.15 0.83
C GLY A 111 -3.70 20.99 0.49
N ILE A 112 -4.27 20.38 1.53
CA ILE A 112 -5.20 19.25 1.42
C ILE A 112 -6.44 19.67 0.62
N GLY A 113 -6.82 18.86 -0.37
CA GLY A 113 -7.98 19.10 -1.24
C GLY A 113 -7.71 20.02 -2.43
N ASN A 114 -6.56 20.71 -2.49
CA ASN A 114 -6.24 21.58 -3.61
C ASN A 114 -5.88 20.83 -4.91
N CYS A 115 -5.58 19.54 -4.80
CA CYS A 115 -5.19 18.70 -5.93
C CYS A 115 -6.30 17.75 -6.37
N ASP A 116 -7.52 17.95 -5.89
CA ASP A 116 -8.66 17.09 -6.22
C ASP A 116 -9.82 17.85 -6.86
N THR A 117 -10.73 17.07 -7.44
CA THR A 117 -11.97 17.63 -8.01
C THR A 117 -12.93 18.09 -6.90
N SER A 118 -13.62 19.17 -7.12
CA SER A 118 -14.71 19.58 -6.25
C SER A 118 -16.05 19.40 -6.97
N THR A 119 -17.06 18.95 -6.24
CA THR A 119 -18.45 18.86 -6.72
C THR A 119 -18.99 20.25 -7.13
N PHE A 120 -18.51 21.29 -6.45
CA PHE A 120 -18.89 22.67 -6.77
C PHE A 120 -17.76 23.38 -7.48
N SER A 121 -18.03 23.87 -8.68
CA SER A 121 -17.02 24.51 -9.56
C SER A 121 -16.33 25.72 -8.94
N PHE A 122 -17.01 26.44 -8.04
CA PHE A 122 -16.46 27.62 -7.36
C PHE A 122 -15.45 27.25 -6.24
N PHE A 123 -15.47 26.02 -5.72
CA PHE A 123 -14.46 25.51 -4.79
C PHE A 123 -13.29 24.81 -5.52
N GLN A 124 -13.38 24.68 -6.85
CA GLN A 124 -12.31 24.07 -7.61
C GLN A 124 -11.05 24.92 -7.57
N SER A 125 -9.94 24.35 -7.10
CA SER A 125 -8.66 25.07 -7.03
C SER A 125 -8.13 25.44 -8.43
N ASP A 126 -7.35 26.50 -8.51
CA ASP A 126 -6.66 26.90 -9.75
C ASP A 126 -5.62 25.84 -10.16
N PHE A 127 -5.00 25.18 -9.18
CA PHE A 127 -4.09 24.09 -9.45
C PHE A 127 -4.79 22.94 -10.19
N TYR A 128 -5.93 22.49 -9.69
CA TYR A 128 -6.67 21.41 -10.34
C TYR A 128 -7.18 21.79 -11.73
N ARG A 129 -7.65 23.04 -11.90
CA ARG A 129 -8.06 23.55 -13.23
C ARG A 129 -6.94 23.50 -14.26
N ALA A 130 -5.70 23.79 -13.82
CA ALA A 130 -4.53 23.82 -14.70
C ALA A 130 -3.90 22.43 -14.92
N TYR A 131 -3.95 21.54 -13.92
CA TYR A 131 -3.16 20.32 -13.88
C TYR A 131 -3.95 19.07 -13.54
N GLY A 132 -5.28 19.11 -13.50
CA GLY A 132 -6.15 17.99 -13.15
C GLY A 132 -6.05 16.77 -14.09
N ASP A 133 -5.58 16.98 -15.32
CA ASP A 133 -5.37 15.92 -16.33
C ASP A 133 -4.11 15.06 -16.08
N TYR A 134 -3.23 15.53 -15.17
CA TYR A 134 -2.06 14.74 -14.80
C TYR A 134 -2.44 13.51 -13.97
N ASN A 135 -1.66 12.43 -14.10
CA ASN A 135 -1.90 11.15 -13.45
C ASN A 135 -1.51 11.09 -11.97
N TYR A 136 -1.16 12.19 -11.30
CA TYR A 136 -0.75 12.19 -9.89
C TYR A 136 -1.80 11.60 -8.95
N ARG A 137 -3.09 11.68 -9.30
CA ARG A 137 -4.18 11.10 -8.51
C ARG A 137 -4.30 9.58 -8.60
N TRP A 138 -3.59 8.95 -9.53
CA TRP A 138 -3.59 7.48 -9.66
C TRP A 138 -2.78 6.79 -8.58
N PHE A 139 -1.91 7.55 -7.87
CA PHE A 139 -1.01 7.02 -6.86
C PHE A 139 -1.10 7.81 -5.56
N THR A 140 -1.32 7.10 -4.44
CA THR A 140 -1.46 7.74 -3.12
C THR A 140 -0.22 8.54 -2.73
N ASN A 141 0.99 8.04 -3.02
CA ASN A 141 2.23 8.72 -2.70
C ASN A 141 2.37 10.06 -3.41
N GLN A 142 2.10 10.12 -4.71
CA GLN A 142 2.19 11.34 -5.53
C GLN A 142 1.15 12.36 -5.08
N TRP A 143 -0.08 11.91 -4.92
CA TRP A 143 -1.19 12.75 -4.51
C TRP A 143 -0.98 13.33 -3.10
N THR A 144 -0.61 12.47 -2.12
CA THR A 144 -0.36 12.92 -0.75
C THR A 144 0.85 13.84 -0.66
N TYR A 145 1.93 13.54 -1.41
CA TYR A 145 3.10 14.39 -1.44
C TYR A 145 2.80 15.76 -2.04
N LEU A 146 2.01 15.82 -3.10
CA LEU A 146 1.62 17.07 -3.75
C LEU A 146 0.77 17.96 -2.84
N GLU A 147 -0.15 17.38 -2.07
CA GLU A 147 -1.02 18.12 -1.15
C GLU A 147 -0.35 18.49 0.18
N CYS A 148 0.44 17.59 0.74
CA CYS A 148 0.94 17.71 2.12
C CYS A 148 2.45 17.90 2.21
N GLY A 149 3.17 17.86 1.10
CA GLY A 149 4.62 17.95 1.06
C GLY A 149 5.33 16.78 1.74
N ILE A 150 6.64 16.96 1.97
CA ILE A 150 7.47 15.92 2.60
C ILE A 150 7.05 15.63 4.04
N ILE A 151 6.64 16.67 4.79
CA ILE A 151 6.22 16.51 6.20
C ILE A 151 4.95 15.68 6.27
N GLY A 152 3.90 16.06 5.53
CA GLY A 152 2.63 15.35 5.57
C GLY A 152 2.73 13.93 5.02
N PHE A 153 3.50 13.71 3.95
CA PHE A 153 3.78 12.38 3.45
C PHE A 153 4.56 11.54 4.48
N GLY A 154 5.56 12.12 5.12
CA GLY A 154 6.33 11.45 6.20
C GLY A 154 5.45 11.06 7.38
N LEU A 155 4.55 11.93 7.85
CA LEU A 155 3.59 11.63 8.91
C LEU A 155 2.61 10.52 8.49
N TYR A 156 2.19 10.51 7.23
CA TYR A 156 1.31 9.47 6.70
C TYR A 156 1.98 8.09 6.69
N VAL A 157 3.23 8.00 6.25
CA VAL A 157 4.02 6.74 6.33
C VAL A 157 4.27 6.36 7.80
N PHE A 158 4.61 7.33 8.64
CA PHE A 158 4.85 7.12 10.07
C PHE A 158 3.63 6.53 10.80
N PHE A 159 2.42 6.93 10.41
CA PHE A 159 1.18 6.33 10.92
C PHE A 159 1.16 4.81 10.71
N PHE A 160 1.41 4.31 9.49
CA PHE A 160 1.42 2.87 9.21
C PHE A 160 2.55 2.15 9.94
N VAL A 161 3.74 2.74 9.97
CA VAL A 161 4.89 2.17 10.68
C VAL A 161 4.61 2.03 12.18
N THR A 162 4.04 3.06 12.80
CA THR A 162 3.67 3.04 14.23
C THR A 162 2.62 1.97 14.51
N LEU A 163 1.62 1.83 13.63
CA LEU A 163 0.58 0.81 13.73
C LEU A 163 1.19 -0.60 13.66
N ILE A 164 2.08 -0.86 12.69
CA ILE A 164 2.78 -2.14 12.56
C ILE A 164 3.59 -2.46 13.82
N ILE A 165 4.42 -1.50 14.28
CA ILE A 165 5.26 -1.68 15.46
C ILE A 165 4.40 -1.98 16.70
N THR A 166 3.31 -1.22 16.88
CA THR A 166 2.41 -1.40 18.03
C THR A 166 1.77 -2.79 18.05
N LEU A 167 1.27 -3.25 16.90
CA LEU A 167 0.66 -4.58 16.78
C LEU A 167 1.67 -5.68 17.03
N LEU A 168 2.84 -5.62 16.38
CA LEU A 168 3.87 -6.66 16.51
C LEU A 168 4.47 -6.71 17.93
N ALA A 169 4.72 -5.56 18.57
CA ALA A 169 5.26 -5.50 19.92
C ALA A 169 4.32 -6.13 20.96
N LYS A 170 3.01 -5.99 20.75
CA LYS A 170 1.99 -6.51 21.66
C LYS A 170 1.57 -7.95 21.36
N LEU A 171 1.86 -8.48 20.17
CA LEU A 171 1.36 -9.75 19.67
C LEU A 171 1.61 -10.95 20.60
N LYS A 172 2.75 -10.95 21.32
CA LYS A 172 3.09 -12.02 22.28
C LYS A 172 2.37 -11.93 23.63
N ARG A 173 1.77 -10.78 23.94
CA ARG A 173 1.16 -10.51 25.25
C ARG A 173 -0.33 -10.88 25.29
N TYR A 174 -0.95 -11.05 24.12
CA TYR A 174 -2.38 -11.27 23.99
C TYR A 174 -2.71 -12.75 23.74
N SER A 175 -3.96 -13.10 23.92
CA SER A 175 -4.46 -14.48 23.81
C SER A 175 -4.29 -15.05 22.39
N ASN A 176 -4.34 -16.37 22.30
CA ASN A 176 -4.31 -17.06 21.01
C ASN A 176 -5.51 -16.68 20.11
N ALA A 177 -6.63 -16.28 20.71
CA ALA A 177 -7.83 -15.87 19.98
C ALA A 177 -7.65 -14.50 19.27
N SER A 178 -6.97 -13.52 19.92
CA SER A 178 -6.76 -12.18 19.39
C SER A 178 -5.60 -12.08 18.39
N ARG A 179 -4.61 -12.96 18.46
CA ARG A 179 -3.42 -12.95 17.60
C ARG A 179 -3.69 -12.97 16.11
N PRO A 180 -4.63 -13.78 15.56
CA PRO A 180 -4.91 -13.78 14.13
C PRO A 180 -5.37 -12.40 13.62
N TYR A 181 -6.23 -11.73 14.38
CA TYR A 181 -6.75 -10.39 14.04
C TYR A 181 -5.63 -9.34 14.06
N MET A 182 -4.76 -9.36 15.08
CA MET A 182 -3.61 -8.47 15.17
C MET A 182 -2.62 -8.71 14.02
N THR A 183 -2.36 -9.98 13.69
CA THR A 183 -1.50 -10.35 12.56
C THR A 183 -2.08 -9.85 11.24
N THR A 184 -3.37 -10.06 11.00
CA THR A 184 -4.06 -9.60 9.81
C THR A 184 -3.96 -8.07 9.69
N SER A 185 -4.23 -7.34 10.77
CA SER A 185 -4.12 -5.87 10.76
C SER A 185 -2.70 -5.38 10.49
N ALA A 186 -1.68 -6.03 11.03
CA ALA A 186 -0.29 -5.70 10.75
C ALA A 186 0.08 -5.95 9.27
N ILE A 187 -0.39 -7.07 8.70
CA ILE A 187 -0.20 -7.39 7.28
C ILE A 187 -0.90 -6.36 6.40
N PHE A 188 -2.13 -5.97 6.72
CA PHE A 188 -2.85 -4.90 6.01
C PHE A 188 -2.03 -3.61 6.03
N ALA A 189 -1.49 -3.19 7.17
CA ALA A 189 -0.71 -1.97 7.28
C ALA A 189 0.58 -2.01 6.43
N VAL A 190 1.29 -3.16 6.39
CA VAL A 190 2.45 -3.35 5.51
C VAL A 190 2.02 -3.29 4.05
N ALA A 191 0.95 -3.97 3.69
CA ALA A 191 0.40 -3.98 2.33
C ALA A 191 0.06 -2.56 1.85
N MET A 192 -0.46 -1.69 2.74
CA MET A 192 -0.79 -0.30 2.40
C MET A 192 0.44 0.53 2.06
N ILE A 193 1.58 0.32 2.72
CA ILE A 193 2.83 1.00 2.37
C ILE A 193 3.23 0.67 0.91
N PHE A 194 3.07 -0.58 0.48
CA PHE A 194 3.32 -0.95 -0.92
C PHE A 194 2.28 -0.38 -1.89
N LEU A 195 1.00 -0.43 -1.51
CA LEU A 195 -0.09 0.08 -2.34
C LEU A 195 -0.02 1.59 -2.58
N MET A 196 0.59 2.36 -1.68
CA MET A 196 0.79 3.80 -1.88
C MET A 196 1.47 4.13 -3.21
N TRP A 197 2.45 3.32 -3.63
CA TRP A 197 3.20 3.52 -4.89
C TRP A 197 2.49 2.97 -6.11
N HIS A 198 1.41 2.23 -5.89
CA HIS A 198 0.75 1.53 -6.99
C HIS A 198 -0.65 2.03 -7.29
N SER A 199 -1.38 2.46 -6.27
CA SER A 199 -2.80 2.81 -6.40
C SER A 199 -3.18 3.98 -5.48
N SER A 200 -4.28 4.65 -5.82
CA SER A 200 -4.94 5.64 -4.96
C SER A 200 -5.96 5.02 -3.98
N ALA A 201 -6.09 3.70 -3.93
CA ALA A 201 -7.11 3.00 -3.16
C ALA A 201 -7.24 3.42 -1.69
N ILE A 202 -6.13 3.87 -1.07
CA ILE A 202 -6.11 4.32 0.34
C ILE A 202 -6.75 5.72 0.51
N ARG A 203 -7.02 6.43 -0.58
CA ARG A 203 -7.58 7.80 -0.57
C ARG A 203 -8.96 7.92 -1.21
N VAL A 204 -9.43 6.87 -1.86
CA VAL A 204 -10.73 6.83 -2.54
C VAL A 204 -11.74 6.00 -1.75
N ASP A 205 -12.90 5.77 -2.31
CA ASP A 205 -14.06 5.13 -1.67
C ASP A 205 -13.78 3.77 -1.02
N THR A 206 -12.77 3.04 -1.48
CA THR A 206 -12.36 1.76 -0.89
C THR A 206 -11.52 1.89 0.38
N ALA A 207 -11.06 3.09 0.71
CA ALA A 207 -10.18 3.34 1.85
C ALA A 207 -10.81 2.90 3.19
N TYR A 208 -12.13 3.07 3.36
CA TYR A 208 -12.79 2.69 4.60
C TYR A 208 -12.68 1.18 4.90
N ILE A 209 -12.73 0.31 3.89
CA ILE A 209 -12.58 -1.14 4.07
C ILE A 209 -11.17 -1.46 4.58
N ILE A 210 -10.18 -0.77 4.03
CA ILE A 210 -8.77 -0.93 4.38
C ILE A 210 -8.52 -0.49 5.83
N TYR A 211 -8.97 0.70 6.20
CA TYR A 211 -8.84 1.21 7.57
C TYR A 211 -9.62 0.37 8.57
N PHE A 212 -10.79 -0.14 8.20
CA PHE A 212 -11.55 -1.09 9.01
C PHE A 212 -10.76 -2.38 9.24
N GLY A 213 -10.17 -2.96 8.18
CA GLY A 213 -9.32 -4.15 8.30
C GLY A 213 -8.11 -3.93 9.22
N MET A 214 -7.51 -2.73 9.20
CA MET A 214 -6.44 -2.37 10.14
C MET A 214 -6.93 -2.17 11.58
N ALA A 215 -8.17 -1.70 11.78
CA ALA A 215 -8.74 -1.47 13.11
C ALA A 215 -9.08 -2.77 13.84
N ILE A 216 -9.41 -3.86 13.15
CA ILE A 216 -9.84 -5.14 13.75
C ILE A 216 -8.84 -5.65 14.80
N GLY A 217 -7.54 -5.53 14.57
CA GLY A 217 -6.51 -5.94 15.53
C GLY A 217 -6.53 -5.14 16.82
N PHE A 218 -6.86 -3.86 16.78
CA PHE A 218 -6.99 -3.02 17.98
C PHE A 218 -8.27 -3.35 18.76
N VAL A 219 -9.37 -3.62 18.08
CA VAL A 219 -10.62 -4.08 18.70
C VAL A 219 -10.40 -5.40 19.41
N ALA A 220 -9.70 -6.35 18.78
CA ALA A 220 -9.37 -7.64 19.40
C ALA A 220 -8.49 -7.46 20.65
N MET A 221 -7.52 -6.53 20.63
CA MET A 221 -6.72 -6.21 21.83
C MET A 221 -7.55 -5.64 22.97
N GLN A 222 -8.52 -4.78 22.66
CA GLN A 222 -9.38 -4.17 23.67
C GLN A 222 -10.29 -5.20 24.31
N TYR A 223 -10.85 -6.11 23.53
CA TYR A 223 -11.69 -7.20 24.02
C TYR A 223 -10.92 -8.11 25.01
N ASP A 224 -9.74 -8.58 24.62
CA ASP A 224 -8.86 -9.42 25.45
C ASP A 224 -8.48 -8.72 26.79
N SER A 225 -8.22 -7.40 26.72
CA SER A 225 -7.89 -6.61 27.91
C SER A 225 -9.04 -6.46 28.90
N ASN A 226 -10.28 -6.53 28.43
CA ASN A 226 -11.47 -6.41 29.28
C ASN A 226 -11.77 -7.76 29.96
N GLU A 227 -11.62 -8.89 29.25
CA GLU A 227 -11.76 -10.23 29.85
C GLU A 227 -10.79 -10.41 31.02
N ILE A 228 -9.51 -10.02 30.86
CA ILE A 228 -8.50 -10.12 31.93
C ILE A 228 -8.89 -9.29 33.17
N LYS A 229 -9.64 -8.19 33.01
CA LYS A 229 -10.06 -7.35 34.13
C LYS A 229 -11.29 -7.86 34.86
N GLU A 230 -12.15 -8.62 34.17
CA GLU A 230 -13.35 -9.22 34.77
C GLU A 230 -13.00 -10.47 35.58
N ASP A 231 -11.89 -11.15 35.26
CA ASP A 231 -11.40 -12.34 35.95
C ASP A 231 -10.52 -12.02 37.19
N CYS A 232 -10.21 -10.74 37.45
CA CYS A 232 -9.47 -10.27 38.63
C CYS A 232 -10.35 -9.61 39.65
#